data_ad97a20fe97a2a6bfe83f498970ee5d0
#
_entry.id   ad97a20fe97a2a6bfe83f498970ee5d0
#
_cell.length_a   1.000
_cell.length_b   1.000
_cell.length_c   1.000
_cell.angle_alpha   90.00
_cell.angle_beta   90.00
_cell.angle_gamma   90.00
#
_symmetry.space_group_name_H-M   'P 1'
#
loop_
_entity.id
_entity.type
_entity.pdbx_description
1 polymer ?
#
loop_
_entity_poly.entity_id
_entity_poly.type
_entity_poly.pdbx_seq_one_letter_code
_entity_poly.pdbx_strand_id
1 'polypeptide(L)'
;MCIRDSFQIQVLSSLFFRNKGAYVVGKIINGFNEVPFALPILHRPLTGRPRTGELAFGDAAARVKGLDDQSGRLVVDTCLFGEDDLQALFSFARAYFMVDMEVPSAYVQFLRSLMPRKPRNELYNALGLAKQGKTLFYRDFLHHLKHSSDKFRIAPGIKGMVMLVFDLPSFPYVFKLIKDHFPPQKDTTREQVKTKYLLVKQHDRVGRMADTLEYSEVAFARERFEDELLDEIREHAPSQLEISDRDGDGHEEVVIKHLYIERRMIPLNIYLQEAFDALQGAGDDEAAAAQARGQIESAVLEYGNAIKDLVAANIFPGDMLWKNFGVTRNGKVVFYDYDEIEYLTDCTFRRIPQARTEEEELSGEAWYRVGPRDVFPESFAPFLLGNEVVREVFLKHHADLLDPAFWNSRKERIVAGHVHDVFPYDPERRFARRHGHVSPPAASAPARRALATAQEGK
;
A
#
# COMPACT_ATOMS: atom_id res chain seq x y z
N MET A 1 -40.59 0.43 -34.23
CA MET A 1 -40.01 -0.81 -33.66
C MET A 1 -39.13 -0.40 -32.54
N CYS A 2 -39.62 -0.42 -31.28
CA CYS A 2 -38.79 -0.12 -30.10
C CYS A 2 -37.90 -1.33 -29.84
N ILE A 3 -36.62 -1.22 -30.16
CA ILE A 3 -35.61 -2.15 -29.70
C ILE A 3 -35.48 -1.86 -28.21
N ARG A 4 -36.05 -2.72 -27.35
CA ARG A 4 -35.73 -2.71 -25.94
C ARG A 4 -34.27 -3.14 -25.84
N ASP A 5 -33.38 -2.20 -25.58
CA ASP A 5 -32.00 -2.50 -25.24
C ASP A 5 -32.03 -3.34 -23.95
N SER A 6 -31.90 -4.66 -24.13
CA SER A 6 -31.76 -5.57 -23.00
C SER A 6 -30.30 -5.57 -22.57
N PHE A 7 -29.99 -5.07 -21.37
CA PHE A 7 -28.68 -5.26 -20.75
C PHE A 7 -28.74 -6.39 -19.74
N GLN A 8 -27.62 -7.06 -19.58
CA GLN A 8 -27.43 -8.11 -18.59
C GLN A 8 -26.47 -7.60 -17.50
N ILE A 9 -26.75 -7.92 -16.26
CA ILE A 9 -25.86 -7.69 -15.14
C ILE A 9 -25.32 -9.05 -14.69
N GLN A 10 -24.03 -9.25 -14.81
CA GLN A 10 -23.34 -10.42 -14.29
C GLN A 10 -22.60 -10.04 -13.02
N VAL A 11 -22.84 -10.76 -11.94
CA VAL A 11 -22.21 -10.54 -10.63
C VAL A 11 -21.38 -11.77 -10.30
N LEU A 12 -20.17 -11.56 -9.80
CA LEU A 12 -19.37 -12.65 -9.24
C LEU A 12 -20.09 -13.18 -7.99
N SER A 13 -20.14 -14.51 -7.83
CA SER A 13 -20.94 -15.18 -6.80
C SER A 13 -20.53 -14.83 -5.38
N SER A 14 -19.26 -14.41 -5.17
CA SER A 14 -18.74 -14.11 -3.85
C SER A 14 -18.45 -12.63 -3.65
N LEU A 15 -18.63 -12.17 -2.42
CA LEU A 15 -18.23 -10.84 -2.02
C LEU A 15 -16.71 -10.78 -1.81
N PHE A 16 -16.15 -9.62 -2.10
CA PHE A 16 -14.76 -9.29 -1.84
C PHE A 16 -14.67 -8.51 -0.53
N PHE A 17 -14.05 -9.08 0.49
CA PHE A 17 -13.91 -8.45 1.80
C PHE A 17 -12.54 -7.83 1.95
N ARG A 18 -12.50 -6.57 2.39
CA ARG A 18 -11.27 -5.88 2.72
C ARG A 18 -11.53 -4.85 3.84
N ASN A 19 -10.72 -4.88 4.90
CA ASN A 19 -10.89 -4.01 6.07
C ASN A 19 -12.33 -4.14 6.64
N LYS A 20 -13.07 -3.05 6.69
CA LYS A 20 -14.44 -2.97 7.18
C LYS A 20 -15.49 -3.00 6.06
N GLY A 21 -15.07 -3.14 4.81
CA GLY A 21 -15.94 -3.10 3.64
C GLY A 21 -16.09 -4.45 2.97
N ALA A 22 -17.22 -4.63 2.31
CA ALA A 22 -17.47 -5.68 1.35
C ALA A 22 -17.74 -5.05 -0.02
N TYR A 23 -17.42 -5.76 -1.09
CA TYR A 23 -17.60 -5.27 -2.45
C TYR A 23 -18.36 -6.33 -3.25
N VAL A 24 -19.47 -5.93 -3.86
CA VAL A 24 -20.10 -6.67 -4.95
C VAL A 24 -19.40 -6.29 -6.23
N VAL A 25 -18.88 -7.27 -6.96
CA VAL A 25 -18.10 -7.03 -8.19
C VAL A 25 -18.75 -7.76 -9.35
N GLY A 26 -18.82 -7.11 -10.50
CA GLY A 26 -19.44 -7.68 -11.68
C GLY A 26 -19.20 -6.86 -12.93
N LYS A 27 -20.01 -7.13 -13.96
CA LYS A 27 -20.03 -6.38 -15.21
C LYS A 27 -21.45 -6.21 -15.73
N ILE A 28 -21.68 -5.11 -16.42
CA ILE A 28 -22.88 -4.80 -17.16
C ILE A 28 -22.56 -5.06 -18.64
N ILE A 29 -23.39 -5.85 -19.29
CA ILE A 29 -23.25 -6.21 -20.71
C ILE A 29 -24.39 -5.59 -21.46
N ASN A 30 -24.06 -4.75 -22.44
CA ASN A 30 -25.02 -4.17 -23.37
C ASN A 30 -24.51 -4.39 -24.81
N GLY A 31 -25.05 -5.40 -25.47
CA GLY A 31 -24.57 -5.85 -26.78
C GLY A 31 -23.13 -6.35 -26.69
N PHE A 32 -22.19 -5.67 -27.37
CA PHE A 32 -20.76 -5.97 -27.32
C PHE A 32 -20.00 -5.17 -26.28
N ASN A 33 -20.66 -4.24 -25.59
CA ASN A 33 -20.00 -3.42 -24.57
C ASN A 33 -20.12 -4.09 -23.20
N GLU A 34 -18.99 -4.28 -22.57
CA GLU A 34 -18.89 -4.75 -21.18
C GLU A 34 -18.32 -3.64 -20.29
N VAL A 35 -19.07 -3.26 -19.28
CA VAL A 35 -18.64 -2.24 -18.29
C VAL A 35 -18.50 -2.93 -16.95
N PRO A 36 -17.29 -3.12 -16.44
CA PRO A 36 -17.08 -3.68 -15.11
C PRO A 36 -17.54 -2.68 -14.03
N PHE A 37 -18.05 -3.22 -12.92
CA PHE A 37 -18.46 -2.40 -11.79
C PHE A 37 -18.10 -3.02 -10.45
N ALA A 38 -18.01 -2.17 -9.41
CA ALA A 38 -17.95 -2.59 -8.02
C ALA A 38 -18.85 -1.69 -7.16
N LEU A 39 -19.58 -2.32 -6.23
CA LEU A 39 -20.42 -1.66 -5.23
C LEU A 39 -19.84 -1.88 -3.86
N PRO A 40 -19.13 -0.89 -3.29
CA PRO A 40 -18.68 -0.95 -1.90
C PRO A 40 -19.86 -0.92 -0.93
N ILE A 41 -19.90 -1.87 -0.02
CA ILE A 41 -20.91 -2.01 1.02
C ILE A 41 -20.25 -1.78 2.38
N LEU A 42 -20.79 -0.88 3.16
CA LEU A 42 -20.33 -0.56 4.51
C LEU A 42 -21.40 -0.86 5.53
N HIS A 43 -20.96 -1.28 6.72
CA HIS A 43 -21.81 -1.36 7.88
C HIS A 43 -21.80 -0.01 8.62
N ARG A 44 -22.95 0.63 8.74
CA ARG A 44 -23.14 1.86 9.52
C ARG A 44 -24.00 1.56 10.76
N PRO A 45 -23.50 1.88 11.97
CA PRO A 45 -24.30 1.75 13.18
C PRO A 45 -25.50 2.71 13.13
N LEU A 46 -26.64 2.29 13.64
CA LEU A 46 -27.90 3.08 13.66
C LEU A 46 -27.84 4.25 14.64
N THR A 47 -26.99 4.16 15.64
CA THR A 47 -26.79 5.23 16.63
C THR A 47 -25.53 5.99 16.29
N GLY A 48 -25.62 7.31 16.09
CA GLY A 48 -24.51 8.20 15.70
C GLY A 48 -23.37 8.34 16.71
N ARG A 49 -23.21 7.45 17.66
CA ARG A 49 -22.05 7.40 18.54
C ARG A 49 -20.93 6.65 17.84
N PRO A 50 -19.74 7.23 17.68
CA PRO A 50 -18.58 6.47 17.27
C PRO A 50 -18.35 5.38 18.30
N ARG A 51 -18.44 4.11 17.91
CA ARG A 51 -17.98 3.02 18.77
C ARG A 51 -16.49 3.22 18.97
N THR A 52 -16.09 3.61 20.17
CA THR A 52 -14.75 3.37 20.68
C THR A 52 -14.61 1.85 20.74
N GLY A 53 -13.99 1.29 19.71
CA GLY A 53 -14.04 -0.14 19.51
C GLY A 53 -12.89 -0.83 20.18
N GLU A 54 -13.19 -1.66 21.08
CA GLU A 54 -12.42 -2.84 21.44
C GLU A 54 -12.32 -3.78 20.23
N LEU A 55 -11.30 -3.57 19.42
CA LEU A 55 -10.71 -4.59 18.57
C LEU A 55 -9.23 -4.65 18.91
N ALA A 56 -8.93 -4.96 20.17
CA ALA A 56 -7.66 -5.53 20.51
C ALA A 56 -7.60 -6.93 19.86
N PHE A 57 -6.59 -7.14 19.02
CA PHE A 57 -6.23 -8.46 18.55
C PHE A 57 -5.85 -9.29 19.78
N GLY A 58 -6.71 -10.20 20.25
CA GLY A 58 -6.34 -11.10 21.33
C GLY A 58 -7.46 -11.90 22.00
N ASP A 59 -8.70 -11.49 21.97
CA ASP A 59 -9.73 -12.18 22.71
C ASP A 59 -10.92 -12.63 21.83
N ALA A 60 -10.90 -13.91 21.45
CA ALA A 60 -11.96 -14.52 20.64
C ALA A 60 -13.32 -14.55 21.39
N ALA A 61 -13.30 -14.55 22.74
CA ALA A 61 -14.50 -14.58 23.56
C ALA A 61 -15.20 -13.21 23.65
N ALA A 62 -14.45 -12.11 23.59
CA ALA A 62 -15.01 -10.76 23.55
C ALA A 62 -15.71 -10.46 22.21
N ARG A 63 -15.33 -11.17 21.13
CA ARG A 63 -15.94 -11.04 19.81
C ARG A 63 -17.39 -11.56 19.78
N VAL A 64 -17.72 -12.57 20.55
CA VAL A 64 -19.06 -13.20 20.56
C VAL A 64 -20.08 -12.33 21.31
N LYS A 65 -19.68 -11.65 22.39
CA LYS A 65 -20.53 -10.71 23.12
C LYS A 65 -20.85 -9.40 22.38
N GLY A 66 -20.01 -8.99 21.43
CA GLY A 66 -20.23 -7.80 20.59
C GLY A 66 -21.17 -8.03 19.40
N LEU A 67 -21.58 -9.28 19.14
CA LEU A 67 -22.47 -9.64 18.04
C LEU A 67 -23.96 -9.34 18.34
N ASP A 68 -24.35 -9.28 19.59
CA ASP A 68 -25.75 -9.11 19.99
C ASP A 68 -26.28 -7.67 19.90
N ASP A 69 -25.41 -6.65 19.74
CA ASP A 69 -25.80 -5.24 19.59
C ASP A 69 -25.57 -4.71 18.16
N GLN A 70 -25.82 -5.55 17.16
CA GLN A 70 -25.63 -5.20 15.74
C GLN A 70 -26.87 -4.53 15.13
N SER A 71 -27.42 -3.51 15.77
CA SER A 71 -28.36 -2.61 15.13
C SER A 71 -27.63 -1.67 14.15
N GLY A 72 -27.17 -2.19 13.01
CA GLY A 72 -26.53 -1.42 11.95
C GLY A 72 -27.23 -1.63 10.62
N ARG A 73 -27.06 -0.70 9.68
CA ARG A 73 -27.52 -0.82 8.31
C ARG A 73 -26.35 -1.09 7.38
N LEU A 74 -26.55 -2.06 6.47
CA LEU A 74 -25.67 -2.19 5.30
C LEU A 74 -26.05 -1.11 4.29
N VAL A 75 -25.10 -0.32 3.88
CA VAL A 75 -25.30 0.77 2.92
C VAL A 75 -24.30 0.64 1.77
N VAL A 76 -24.77 0.89 0.56
CA VAL A 76 -23.89 1.08 -0.59
C VAL A 76 -23.24 2.45 -0.45
N ASP A 77 -21.91 2.48 -0.41
CA ASP A 77 -21.17 3.72 -0.16
C ASP A 77 -20.95 4.55 -1.43
N THR A 78 -20.73 3.88 -2.55
CA THR A 78 -20.61 4.48 -3.90
C THR A 78 -20.85 3.43 -4.97
N CYS A 79 -20.84 3.85 -6.23
CA CYS A 79 -20.74 2.98 -7.39
C CYS A 79 -19.45 3.28 -8.15
N LEU A 80 -18.67 2.26 -8.39
CA LEU A 80 -17.44 2.31 -9.18
C LEU A 80 -17.73 1.66 -10.53
N PHE A 81 -17.45 2.37 -11.61
CA PHE A 81 -17.73 1.90 -12.96
C PHE A 81 -16.54 2.06 -13.89
N GLY A 82 -16.36 1.09 -14.77
CA GLY A 82 -15.32 1.09 -15.77
C GLY A 82 -14.00 0.52 -15.26
N GLU A 83 -13.06 0.39 -16.20
CA GLU A 83 -11.78 -0.25 -15.94
C GLU A 83 -10.93 0.57 -14.96
N ASP A 84 -10.88 1.88 -15.10
CA ASP A 84 -10.05 2.77 -14.28
C ASP A 84 -10.42 2.69 -12.80
N ASP A 85 -11.72 2.72 -12.49
CA ASP A 85 -12.21 2.61 -11.12
C ASP A 85 -11.87 1.26 -10.49
N LEU A 86 -12.03 0.18 -11.25
CA LEU A 86 -11.72 -1.15 -10.75
C LEU A 86 -10.21 -1.38 -10.68
N GLN A 87 -9.44 -0.83 -11.61
CA GLN A 87 -7.97 -0.84 -11.49
C GLN A 87 -7.53 -0.12 -10.22
N ALA A 88 -8.09 1.05 -9.91
CA ALA A 88 -7.81 1.75 -8.66
C ALA A 88 -8.14 0.89 -7.43
N LEU A 89 -9.29 0.18 -7.45
CA LEU A 89 -9.70 -0.72 -6.36
C LEU A 89 -8.73 -1.90 -6.15
N PHE A 90 -8.26 -2.53 -7.24
CA PHE A 90 -7.46 -3.76 -7.20
C PHE A 90 -5.94 -3.54 -7.35
N SER A 91 -5.46 -2.31 -7.53
CA SER A 91 -4.07 -2.01 -7.85
C SER A 91 -3.13 -1.89 -6.64
N PHE A 92 -3.65 -1.82 -5.43
CA PHE A 92 -2.82 -1.69 -4.22
C PHE A 92 -1.86 -2.87 -4.06
N ALA A 93 -0.65 -2.60 -3.61
CA ALA A 93 0.43 -3.57 -3.58
C ALA A 93 0.16 -4.77 -2.67
N ARG A 94 -0.28 -4.53 -1.44
CA ARG A 94 -0.56 -5.55 -0.42
C ARG A 94 -2.03 -5.60 0.00
N ALA A 95 -2.90 -5.02 -0.78
CA ALA A 95 -4.31 -4.97 -0.47
C ALA A 95 -4.99 -6.26 -0.91
N TYR A 96 -4.93 -7.24 -0.06
CA TYR A 96 -5.57 -8.51 -0.30
C TYR A 96 -7.06 -8.44 0.03
N PHE A 97 -7.86 -8.97 -0.88
CA PHE A 97 -9.26 -9.25 -0.60
C PHE A 97 -9.39 -10.67 -0.06
N MET A 98 -10.18 -10.84 0.97
CA MET A 98 -10.66 -12.16 1.35
C MET A 98 -11.90 -12.46 0.50
N VAL A 99 -11.82 -13.51 -0.30
CA VAL A 99 -12.90 -13.93 -1.19
C VAL A 99 -13.11 -15.43 -1.02
N ASP A 100 -14.33 -15.84 -0.74
CA ASP A 100 -14.69 -17.26 -0.70
C ASP A 100 -15.07 -17.73 -2.11
N MET A 101 -14.13 -18.42 -2.78
CA MET A 101 -14.23 -18.77 -4.20
C MET A 101 -14.20 -20.28 -4.39
N GLU A 102 -15.17 -20.81 -5.12
CA GLU A 102 -15.12 -22.19 -5.59
C GLU A 102 -14.09 -22.40 -6.70
N VAL A 103 -13.97 -21.44 -7.62
CA VAL A 103 -13.09 -21.51 -8.79
C VAL A 103 -12.18 -20.28 -8.86
N PRO A 104 -11.06 -20.25 -8.14
CA PRO A 104 -10.15 -19.09 -8.09
C PRO A 104 -9.66 -18.60 -9.45
N SER A 105 -9.47 -19.52 -10.40
CA SER A 105 -9.01 -19.17 -11.76
C SER A 105 -9.99 -18.30 -12.53
N ALA A 106 -11.29 -18.42 -12.30
CA ALA A 106 -12.31 -17.59 -12.95
C ALA A 106 -12.22 -16.14 -12.45
N TYR A 107 -12.01 -15.94 -11.14
CA TYR A 107 -11.81 -14.62 -10.54
C TYR A 107 -10.52 -13.98 -11.04
N VAL A 108 -9.43 -14.75 -11.11
CA VAL A 108 -8.16 -14.26 -11.67
C VAL A 108 -8.31 -13.87 -13.14
N GLN A 109 -9.08 -14.63 -13.94
CA GLN A 109 -9.33 -14.29 -15.33
C GLN A 109 -10.15 -12.99 -15.47
N PHE A 110 -11.15 -12.79 -14.61
CA PHE A 110 -11.90 -11.55 -14.54
C PHE A 110 -10.97 -10.36 -14.20
N LEU A 111 -10.16 -10.47 -13.14
CA LEU A 111 -9.21 -9.41 -12.78
C LEU A 111 -8.16 -9.16 -13.87
N ARG A 112 -7.76 -10.20 -14.60
CA ARG A 112 -6.82 -10.07 -15.72
C ARG A 112 -7.39 -9.26 -16.89
N SER A 113 -8.68 -9.35 -17.15
CA SER A 113 -9.32 -8.52 -18.18
C SER A 113 -9.26 -7.03 -17.83
N LEU A 114 -9.35 -6.70 -16.53
CA LEU A 114 -9.24 -5.32 -16.02
C LEU A 114 -7.78 -4.83 -15.95
N MET A 115 -6.86 -5.74 -15.65
CA MET A 115 -5.44 -5.42 -15.40
C MET A 115 -4.51 -6.34 -16.21
N PRO A 116 -4.52 -6.23 -17.57
CA PRO A 116 -3.76 -7.15 -18.44
C PRO A 116 -2.25 -7.10 -18.20
N ARG A 117 -1.73 -5.98 -17.69
CA ARG A 117 -0.30 -5.79 -17.39
C ARG A 117 0.11 -6.33 -16.02
N LYS A 118 -0.84 -6.70 -15.14
CA LYS A 118 -0.54 -7.25 -13.82
C LYS A 118 -0.24 -8.75 -13.95
N PRO A 119 0.91 -9.25 -13.43
CA PRO A 119 1.25 -10.67 -13.51
C PRO A 119 0.24 -11.54 -12.77
N ARG A 120 0.08 -12.79 -13.23
CA ARG A 120 -0.88 -13.73 -12.62
C ARG A 120 -0.63 -13.99 -11.14
N ASN A 121 0.64 -14.10 -10.73
CA ASN A 121 1.01 -14.27 -9.33
C ASN A 121 0.48 -13.14 -8.45
N GLU A 122 0.55 -11.90 -8.91
CA GLU A 122 0.02 -10.73 -8.17
C GLU A 122 -1.52 -10.70 -8.14
N LEU A 123 -2.19 -11.22 -9.19
CA LEU A 123 -3.65 -11.35 -9.20
C LEU A 123 -4.12 -12.39 -8.17
N TYR A 124 -3.42 -13.52 -8.03
CA TYR A 124 -3.70 -14.49 -6.96
C TYR A 124 -3.47 -13.86 -5.58
N ASN A 125 -2.39 -13.10 -5.41
CA ASN A 125 -2.14 -12.37 -4.16
C ASN A 125 -3.29 -11.41 -3.84
N ALA A 126 -3.78 -10.64 -4.82
CA ALA A 126 -4.90 -9.72 -4.62
C ALA A 126 -6.19 -10.41 -4.11
N LEU A 127 -6.35 -11.69 -4.40
CA LEU A 127 -7.47 -12.53 -3.92
C LEU A 127 -7.16 -13.27 -2.61
N GLY A 128 -6.08 -12.92 -1.91
CA GLY A 128 -5.69 -13.57 -0.65
C GLY A 128 -5.00 -14.93 -0.82
N LEU A 129 -4.72 -15.35 -2.05
CA LEU A 129 -4.09 -16.65 -2.36
C LEU A 129 -2.55 -16.53 -2.46
N ALA A 130 -1.92 -16.06 -1.39
CA ALA A 130 -0.49 -15.74 -1.37
C ALA A 130 0.42 -16.95 -1.69
N LYS A 131 0.08 -18.16 -1.20
CA LYS A 131 0.86 -19.37 -1.52
C LYS A 131 0.84 -19.69 -3.02
N GLN A 132 -0.32 -19.59 -3.64
CA GLN A 132 -0.46 -19.79 -5.07
C GLN A 132 0.30 -18.72 -5.86
N GLY A 133 0.18 -17.46 -5.44
CA GLY A 133 0.93 -16.35 -6.03
C GLY A 133 2.46 -16.60 -5.96
N LYS A 134 2.97 -16.99 -4.78
CA LYS A 134 4.39 -17.31 -4.59
C LYS A 134 4.85 -18.47 -5.51
N THR A 135 4.06 -19.53 -5.63
CA THR A 135 4.36 -20.68 -6.52
C THR A 135 4.41 -20.25 -7.98
N LEU A 136 3.45 -19.44 -8.43
CA LEU A 136 3.42 -18.93 -9.80
C LEU A 136 4.60 -18.01 -10.10
N PHE A 137 4.92 -17.11 -9.17
CA PHE A 137 6.12 -16.28 -9.29
C PHE A 137 7.37 -17.13 -9.50
N TYR A 138 7.60 -18.14 -8.64
CA TYR A 138 8.79 -19.00 -8.72
C TYR A 138 8.87 -19.73 -10.06
N ARG A 139 7.75 -20.26 -10.55
CA ARG A 139 7.69 -20.90 -11.86
C ARG A 139 8.02 -19.94 -13.00
N ASP A 140 7.45 -18.74 -13.00
CA ASP A 140 7.68 -17.73 -14.02
C ASP A 140 9.14 -17.24 -13.98
N PHE A 141 9.72 -17.15 -12.78
CA PHE A 141 11.11 -16.81 -12.55
C PHE A 141 12.06 -17.88 -13.07
N LEU A 142 11.83 -19.16 -12.77
CA LEU A 142 12.63 -20.26 -13.32
C LEU A 142 12.54 -20.35 -14.86
N HIS A 143 11.32 -20.10 -15.39
CA HIS A 143 11.14 -20.04 -16.84
C HIS A 143 11.97 -18.89 -17.45
N HIS A 144 11.99 -17.72 -16.82
CA HIS A 144 12.82 -16.60 -17.25
C HIS A 144 14.31 -16.96 -17.24
N LEU A 145 14.82 -17.52 -16.14
CA LEU A 145 16.22 -17.96 -16.05
C LEU A 145 16.58 -18.99 -17.14
N LYS A 146 15.68 -19.91 -17.46
CA LYS A 146 15.92 -20.94 -18.47
C LYS A 146 15.99 -20.35 -19.90
N HIS A 147 15.24 -19.28 -20.18
CA HIS A 147 15.02 -18.78 -21.55
C HIS A 147 15.66 -17.38 -21.80
N SER A 148 16.41 -16.86 -20.83
CA SER A 148 17.17 -15.62 -20.95
C SER A 148 18.65 -15.86 -20.74
N SER A 149 19.47 -14.94 -21.27
CA SER A 149 20.90 -14.88 -20.97
C SER A 149 21.22 -13.90 -19.82
N ASP A 150 20.20 -13.41 -19.13
CA ASP A 150 20.38 -12.48 -18.01
C ASP A 150 21.25 -13.06 -16.91
N LYS A 151 22.10 -12.19 -16.37
CA LYS A 151 22.85 -12.47 -15.15
C LYS A 151 22.39 -11.54 -14.03
N PHE A 152 22.45 -12.03 -12.82
CA PHE A 152 22.30 -11.20 -11.64
C PHE A 152 23.44 -10.20 -11.56
N ARG A 153 23.10 -8.94 -11.41
CA ARG A 153 24.04 -7.82 -11.29
C ARG A 153 23.62 -6.89 -10.16
N ILE A 154 24.54 -6.06 -9.70
CA ILE A 154 24.20 -4.99 -8.75
C ILE A 154 23.12 -4.11 -9.38
N ALA A 155 22.01 -3.90 -8.67
CA ALA A 155 20.92 -3.06 -9.17
C ALA A 155 21.40 -1.62 -9.36
N PRO A 156 21.02 -0.96 -10.48
CA PRO A 156 21.37 0.44 -10.69
C PRO A 156 20.70 1.34 -9.63
N GLY A 157 21.43 2.40 -9.24
CA GLY A 157 20.96 3.37 -8.26
C GLY A 157 21.90 3.55 -7.07
N ILE A 158 21.40 4.19 -6.03
CA ILE A 158 22.18 4.46 -4.80
C ILE A 158 22.28 3.17 -3.97
N LYS A 159 23.51 2.77 -3.64
CA LYS A 159 23.74 1.60 -2.78
C LYS A 159 23.13 1.82 -1.39
N GLY A 160 22.28 0.88 -0.95
CA GLY A 160 21.67 0.90 0.37
C GLY A 160 22.70 0.67 1.49
N MET A 161 22.48 1.28 2.64
CA MET A 161 23.34 1.09 3.81
C MET A 161 23.09 -0.26 4.50
N VAL A 162 21.84 -0.71 4.53
CA VAL A 162 21.38 -1.91 5.24
C VAL A 162 21.19 -3.09 4.31
N MET A 163 20.70 -2.82 3.09
CA MET A 163 20.38 -3.85 2.10
C MET A 163 21.33 -3.78 0.93
N LEU A 164 21.76 -4.96 0.46
CA LEU A 164 22.38 -5.12 -0.85
C LEU A 164 21.26 -5.46 -1.83
N VAL A 165 21.16 -4.69 -2.92
CA VAL A 165 20.11 -4.84 -3.93
C VAL A 165 20.71 -5.23 -5.26
N PHE A 166 20.17 -6.28 -5.87
CA PHE A 166 20.59 -6.76 -7.18
C PHE A 166 19.39 -7.11 -8.04
N ASP A 167 19.59 -7.23 -9.34
CA ASP A 167 18.49 -7.50 -10.28
C ASP A 167 18.92 -8.40 -11.45
N LEU A 168 17.92 -8.84 -12.20
CA LEU A 168 18.08 -9.36 -13.57
C LEU A 168 17.56 -8.24 -14.51
N PRO A 169 18.33 -7.83 -15.52
CA PRO A 169 17.99 -6.68 -16.37
C PRO A 169 16.58 -6.73 -16.96
N SER A 170 16.19 -7.86 -17.54
CA SER A 170 14.91 -8.03 -18.23
C SER A 170 13.79 -8.62 -17.34
N PHE A 171 14.08 -8.93 -16.07
CA PHE A 171 13.07 -9.41 -15.12
C PHE A 171 12.59 -8.29 -14.20
N PRO A 172 11.27 -8.07 -14.06
CA PRO A 172 10.75 -6.86 -13.41
C PRO A 172 10.70 -6.96 -11.87
N TYR A 173 11.72 -7.55 -11.25
CA TYR A 173 11.87 -7.68 -9.81
C TYR A 173 13.28 -7.33 -9.37
N VAL A 174 13.41 -6.88 -8.15
CA VAL A 174 14.67 -6.66 -7.45
C VAL A 174 14.80 -7.67 -6.31
N PHE A 175 16.02 -8.03 -6.02
CA PHE A 175 16.40 -8.99 -5.00
C PHE A 175 17.19 -8.25 -3.93
N LYS A 176 16.87 -8.49 -2.66
CA LYS A 176 17.47 -7.78 -1.52
C LYS A 176 18.05 -8.75 -0.52
N LEU A 177 19.29 -8.52 -0.11
CA LEU A 177 19.96 -9.21 0.99
C LEU A 177 20.21 -8.25 2.14
N ILE A 178 19.99 -8.69 3.36
CA ILE A 178 20.40 -7.93 4.53
C ILE A 178 21.91 -8.09 4.68
N LYS A 179 22.66 -7.01 4.75
CA LYS A 179 24.11 -6.99 4.99
C LYS A 179 24.44 -7.57 6.36
N ASP A 180 25.68 -8.03 6.55
CA ASP A 180 26.15 -8.53 7.84
C ASP A 180 26.66 -7.41 8.75
N HIS A 181 27.17 -6.35 8.10
CA HIS A 181 27.71 -5.18 8.82
C HIS A 181 27.06 -3.90 8.31
N PHE A 182 26.69 -3.04 9.24
CA PHE A 182 26.08 -1.76 8.96
C PHE A 182 27.06 -0.62 9.28
N PRO A 183 26.98 0.51 8.56
CA PRO A 183 27.81 1.67 8.89
C PRO A 183 27.46 2.22 10.28
N PRO A 184 28.40 2.90 10.97
CA PRO A 184 28.22 3.39 12.34
C PRO A 184 27.01 4.32 12.54
N GLN A 185 26.54 4.94 11.45
CA GLN A 185 25.35 5.82 11.45
C GLN A 185 24.03 5.05 11.59
N LYS A 186 24.05 3.73 11.35
CA LYS A 186 22.88 2.86 11.45
C LYS A 186 23.00 1.98 12.70
N ASP A 187 22.37 2.41 13.79
CA ASP A 187 22.25 1.62 15.02
C ASP A 187 21.13 0.58 14.84
N THR A 188 21.41 -0.47 14.08
CA THR A 188 20.46 -1.56 13.80
C THR A 188 21.17 -2.90 13.73
N THR A 189 20.39 -3.98 13.88
CA THR A 189 20.85 -5.36 13.73
C THR A 189 20.04 -6.05 12.63
N ARG A 190 20.57 -7.18 12.12
CA ARG A 190 19.85 -8.00 11.13
C ARG A 190 18.48 -8.46 11.64
N GLU A 191 18.37 -8.83 12.91
CA GLU A 191 17.14 -9.27 13.54
C GLU A 191 16.12 -8.12 13.64
N GLN A 192 16.59 -6.91 13.94
CA GLN A 192 15.73 -5.72 13.92
C GLN A 192 15.20 -5.44 12.50
N VAL A 193 16.05 -5.53 11.48
CA VAL A 193 15.61 -5.38 10.09
C VAL A 193 14.55 -6.42 9.72
N LYS A 194 14.76 -7.71 10.05
CA LYS A 194 13.74 -8.76 9.87
C LYS A 194 12.45 -8.45 10.60
N THR A 195 12.53 -7.92 11.81
CA THR A 195 11.36 -7.51 12.60
C THR A 195 10.59 -6.39 11.90
N LYS A 196 11.29 -5.41 11.29
CA LYS A 196 10.65 -4.35 10.49
C LYS A 196 9.92 -4.93 9.27
N TYR A 197 10.50 -5.87 8.54
CA TYR A 197 9.83 -6.58 7.44
C TYR A 197 8.61 -7.37 7.92
N LEU A 198 8.69 -7.99 9.09
CA LEU A 198 7.56 -8.69 9.71
C LEU A 198 6.45 -7.71 10.12
N LEU A 199 6.82 -6.53 10.67
CA LEU A 199 5.87 -5.46 11.00
C LEU A 199 5.04 -5.07 9.77
N VAL A 200 5.68 -4.88 8.61
CA VAL A 200 5.00 -4.59 7.35
C VAL A 200 3.98 -5.68 7.00
N LYS A 201 4.40 -6.94 7.07
CA LYS A 201 3.52 -8.08 6.74
C LYS A 201 2.29 -8.18 7.64
N GLN A 202 2.43 -7.79 8.91
CA GLN A 202 1.36 -7.91 9.91
C GLN A 202 0.43 -6.70 9.95
N HIS A 203 0.95 -5.50 9.66
CA HIS A 203 0.24 -4.24 9.95
C HIS A 203 -0.13 -3.41 8.72
N ASP A 204 0.46 -3.66 7.54
CA ASP A 204 0.04 -2.97 6.33
C ASP A 204 -1.30 -3.49 5.83
N ARG A 205 -2.37 -2.91 6.34
CA ARG A 205 -3.75 -3.17 5.90
C ARG A 205 -4.22 -2.24 4.77
N VAL A 206 -3.41 -1.26 4.42
CA VAL A 206 -3.78 -0.21 3.46
C VAL A 206 -3.19 -0.44 2.07
N GLY A 207 -2.12 -1.24 1.97
CA GLY A 207 -1.46 -1.55 0.69
C GLY A 207 -0.57 -0.44 0.18
N ARG A 208 0.04 0.33 1.08
CA ARG A 208 0.97 1.41 0.76
C ARG A 208 2.44 1.06 0.96
N MET A 209 2.73 -0.20 1.28
CA MET A 209 4.08 -0.73 1.32
C MET A 209 4.27 -1.78 0.22
N ALA A 210 5.48 -1.90 -0.31
CA ALA A 210 5.77 -2.86 -1.37
C ALA A 210 5.51 -4.29 -0.90
N ASP A 211 4.96 -5.12 -1.78
CA ASP A 211 4.79 -6.54 -1.49
C ASP A 211 6.12 -7.27 -1.61
N THR A 212 6.52 -7.94 -0.53
CA THR A 212 7.80 -8.62 -0.43
C THR A 212 7.60 -10.11 -0.34
N LEU A 213 8.12 -10.84 -1.33
CA LEU A 213 8.26 -12.29 -1.28
C LEU A 213 9.55 -12.63 -0.53
N GLU A 214 9.49 -13.66 0.30
CA GLU A 214 10.61 -14.11 1.10
C GLU A 214 10.92 -15.57 0.76
N TYR A 215 12.20 -15.83 0.45
CA TYR A 215 12.73 -17.15 0.13
C TYR A 215 13.95 -17.44 0.99
N SER A 216 14.13 -18.72 1.32
CA SER A 216 15.30 -19.19 2.03
C SER A 216 15.93 -20.34 1.27
N GLU A 217 17.27 -20.48 1.38
CA GLU A 217 18.05 -21.55 0.79
C GLU A 217 17.77 -21.73 -0.72
N VAL A 218 17.90 -20.62 -1.48
CA VAL A 218 17.67 -20.63 -2.92
C VAL A 218 18.98 -20.84 -3.66
N ALA A 219 19.06 -21.93 -4.44
CA ALA A 219 20.21 -22.26 -5.24
C ALA A 219 20.08 -21.76 -6.68
N PHE A 220 21.18 -21.25 -7.23
CA PHE A 220 21.29 -20.78 -8.60
C PHE A 220 22.62 -21.24 -9.20
N ALA A 221 22.64 -21.49 -10.50
CA ALA A 221 23.90 -21.75 -11.20
C ALA A 221 24.84 -20.55 -11.09
N ARG A 222 26.12 -20.79 -10.75
CA ARG A 222 27.15 -19.74 -10.57
C ARG A 222 27.27 -18.83 -11.79
N GLU A 223 27.13 -19.39 -12.98
CA GLU A 223 27.24 -18.69 -14.27
C GLU A 223 26.16 -17.58 -14.45
N ARG A 224 25.09 -17.64 -13.64
CA ARG A 224 24.02 -16.64 -13.63
C ARG A 224 24.35 -15.38 -12.84
N PHE A 225 25.53 -15.29 -12.25
CA PHE A 225 25.98 -14.13 -11.49
C PHE A 225 27.12 -13.42 -12.21
N GLU A 226 27.09 -12.11 -12.21
CA GLU A 226 28.27 -11.30 -12.51
C GLU A 226 29.27 -11.41 -11.35
N ASP A 227 30.57 -11.42 -11.66
CA ASP A 227 31.62 -11.57 -10.64
C ASP A 227 31.60 -10.41 -9.65
N GLU A 228 31.35 -9.18 -10.13
CA GLU A 228 31.23 -7.98 -9.31
C GLU A 228 30.13 -8.12 -8.23
N LEU A 229 29.01 -8.72 -8.58
CA LEU A 229 27.94 -8.96 -7.60
C LEU A 229 28.35 -9.97 -6.53
N LEU A 230 29.03 -11.04 -6.91
CA LEU A 230 29.49 -12.04 -5.95
C LEU A 230 30.54 -11.46 -5.00
N ASP A 231 31.43 -10.62 -5.50
CA ASP A 231 32.43 -9.93 -4.68
C ASP A 231 31.77 -8.96 -3.71
N GLU A 232 30.75 -8.20 -4.16
CA GLU A 232 29.97 -7.32 -3.28
C GLU A 232 29.23 -8.13 -2.20
N ILE A 233 28.66 -9.32 -2.53
CA ILE A 233 28.00 -10.17 -1.53
C ILE A 233 29.01 -10.74 -0.55
N ARG A 234 30.20 -11.20 -1.00
CA ARG A 234 31.27 -11.70 -0.14
C ARG A 234 31.77 -10.65 0.85
N GLU A 235 31.85 -9.40 0.39
CA GLU A 235 32.30 -8.28 1.23
C GLU A 235 31.25 -7.89 2.26
N HIS A 236 29.98 -7.75 1.87
CA HIS A 236 28.95 -7.10 2.67
C HIS A 236 27.94 -8.05 3.33
N ALA A 237 27.75 -9.25 2.79
CA ALA A 237 26.78 -10.24 3.27
C ALA A 237 27.33 -11.69 3.17
N PRO A 238 28.58 -11.97 3.61
CA PRO A 238 29.19 -13.30 3.48
C PRO A 238 28.38 -14.42 4.16
N SER A 239 27.68 -14.13 5.26
CA SER A 239 26.85 -15.10 5.95
C SER A 239 25.64 -15.59 5.13
N GLN A 240 25.29 -14.85 4.06
CA GLN A 240 24.16 -15.16 3.19
C GLN A 240 24.55 -15.95 1.95
N LEU A 241 25.84 -16.11 1.70
CA LEU A 241 26.38 -16.73 0.50
C LEU A 241 27.03 -18.06 0.83
N GLU A 242 26.67 -19.08 0.09
CA GLU A 242 27.39 -20.36 0.04
C GLU A 242 27.62 -20.73 -1.43
N ILE A 243 28.85 -21.08 -1.79
CA ILE A 243 29.19 -21.55 -3.13
C ILE A 243 29.72 -22.96 -2.98
N SER A 244 29.10 -23.91 -3.66
CA SER A 244 29.45 -25.32 -3.57
C SER A 244 29.25 -26.02 -4.92
N ASP A 245 30.07 -27.05 -5.15
CA ASP A 245 29.80 -28.04 -6.18
C ASP A 245 29.05 -29.22 -5.52
N ARG A 246 27.72 -29.08 -5.47
CA ARG A 246 26.86 -29.96 -4.66
C ARG A 246 26.77 -31.36 -5.25
N ASP A 247 26.84 -31.48 -6.58
CA ASP A 247 26.65 -32.73 -7.29
C ASP A 247 27.99 -33.37 -7.72
N GLY A 248 29.14 -32.69 -7.54
CA GLY A 248 30.47 -33.17 -7.89
C GLY A 248 30.67 -33.30 -9.41
N ASP A 249 29.86 -32.61 -10.19
CA ASP A 249 29.89 -32.61 -11.66
C ASP A 249 30.74 -31.46 -12.25
N GLY A 250 31.31 -30.62 -11.38
CA GLY A 250 32.11 -29.44 -11.75
C GLY A 250 31.26 -28.18 -11.99
N HIS A 251 29.93 -28.26 -11.75
CA HIS A 251 29.07 -27.09 -11.84
C HIS A 251 28.87 -26.47 -10.45
N GLU A 252 29.37 -25.23 -10.28
CA GLU A 252 29.19 -24.48 -9.03
C GLU A 252 27.79 -23.97 -8.91
N GLU A 253 27.21 -24.14 -7.73
CA GLU A 253 25.95 -23.50 -7.31
C GLU A 253 26.22 -22.39 -6.29
N VAL A 254 25.46 -21.30 -6.43
CA VAL A 254 25.39 -20.19 -5.48
C VAL A 254 24.10 -20.33 -4.68
N VAL A 255 24.21 -20.59 -3.39
CA VAL A 255 23.07 -20.67 -2.48
C VAL A 255 22.95 -19.36 -1.70
N ILE A 256 21.79 -18.73 -1.81
CA ILE A 256 21.44 -17.55 -1.01
C ILE A 256 20.55 -17.99 0.15
N LYS A 257 21.02 -17.80 1.38
CA LYS A 257 20.34 -18.31 2.58
C LYS A 257 19.03 -17.60 2.90
N HIS A 258 18.95 -16.29 2.65
CA HIS A 258 17.72 -15.52 2.89
C HIS A 258 17.60 -14.38 1.88
N LEU A 259 16.48 -14.34 1.16
CA LEU A 259 16.26 -13.44 0.03
C LEU A 259 14.89 -12.80 0.11
N TYR A 260 14.85 -11.48 0.06
CA TYR A 260 13.65 -10.71 -0.20
C TYR A 260 13.55 -10.35 -1.68
N ILE A 261 12.36 -10.49 -2.25
CA ILE A 261 12.09 -10.19 -3.66
C ILE A 261 10.92 -9.23 -3.73
N GLU A 262 11.11 -8.10 -4.41
CA GLU A 262 10.12 -7.06 -4.58
C GLU A 262 9.94 -6.69 -6.04
N ARG A 263 8.76 -6.20 -6.39
CA ARG A 263 8.52 -5.65 -7.72
C ARG A 263 9.40 -4.43 -7.93
N ARG A 264 10.09 -4.38 -9.10
CA ARG A 264 10.82 -3.17 -9.50
C ARG A 264 9.86 -2.04 -9.74
N MET A 265 10.09 -0.91 -9.09
CA MET A 265 9.34 0.34 -9.22
C MET A 265 10.29 1.45 -9.65
N ILE A 266 9.74 2.52 -10.16
CA ILE A 266 10.53 3.73 -10.41
C ILE A 266 10.62 4.48 -9.09
N PRO A 267 11.82 4.74 -8.54
CA PRO A 267 11.96 5.59 -7.36
C PRO A 267 11.32 6.95 -7.59
N LEU A 268 10.57 7.44 -6.60
CA LEU A 268 9.78 8.66 -6.76
C LEU A 268 10.65 9.89 -7.06
N ASN A 269 11.86 9.96 -6.51
CA ASN A 269 12.80 11.03 -6.84
C ASN A 269 13.21 11.02 -8.33
N ILE A 270 13.42 9.83 -8.92
CA ILE A 270 13.72 9.68 -10.36
C ILE A 270 12.49 10.04 -11.19
N TYR A 271 11.31 9.55 -10.82
CA TYR A 271 10.07 9.87 -11.51
C TYR A 271 9.78 11.38 -11.54
N LEU A 272 9.99 12.06 -10.42
CA LEU A 272 9.83 13.51 -10.34
C LEU A 272 10.89 14.24 -11.16
N GLN A 273 12.15 13.76 -11.15
CA GLN A 273 13.22 14.38 -11.97
C GLN A 273 12.90 14.28 -13.46
N GLU A 274 12.47 13.12 -13.95
CA GLU A 274 12.03 12.94 -15.34
C GLU A 274 10.87 13.89 -15.70
N ALA A 275 9.92 14.10 -14.79
CA ALA A 275 8.80 15.02 -14.99
C ALA A 275 9.25 16.49 -14.96
N PHE A 276 10.25 16.85 -14.12
CA PHE A 276 10.85 18.21 -14.14
C PHE A 276 11.62 18.47 -15.43
N ASP A 277 12.39 17.50 -15.88
CA ASP A 277 13.15 17.62 -17.15
C ASP A 277 12.19 17.76 -18.33
N ALA A 278 11.07 16.99 -18.34
CA ALA A 278 10.03 17.13 -19.35
C ALA A 278 9.33 18.50 -19.30
N LEU A 279 9.08 19.04 -18.09
CA LEU A 279 8.47 20.35 -17.91
C LEU A 279 9.41 21.48 -18.42
N GLN A 280 10.70 21.38 -18.12
CA GLN A 280 11.70 22.33 -18.61
C GLN A 280 11.90 22.22 -20.13
N GLY A 281 11.87 21.00 -20.67
CA GLY A 281 12.03 20.74 -22.10
C GLY A 281 10.81 21.10 -22.95
N ALA A 282 9.64 21.32 -22.34
CA ALA A 282 8.42 21.65 -23.07
C ALA A 282 8.47 23.02 -23.77
N GLY A 283 9.27 23.97 -23.29
CA GLY A 283 9.38 25.29 -23.87
C GLY A 283 8.00 25.96 -24.07
N ASP A 284 7.66 26.30 -25.31
CA ASP A 284 6.38 26.93 -25.68
C ASP A 284 5.25 25.90 -25.94
N ASP A 285 5.51 24.60 -25.80
CA ASP A 285 4.47 23.55 -25.92
C ASP A 285 3.62 23.46 -24.64
N GLU A 286 2.53 24.22 -24.63
CA GLU A 286 1.59 24.25 -23.49
C GLU A 286 1.00 22.86 -23.15
N ALA A 287 0.78 21.98 -24.16
CA ALA A 287 0.22 20.65 -23.93
C ALA A 287 1.24 19.74 -23.22
N ALA A 288 2.51 19.76 -23.68
CA ALA A 288 3.59 19.02 -23.04
C ALA A 288 3.86 19.54 -21.61
N ALA A 289 3.86 20.87 -21.43
CA ALA A 289 4.02 21.47 -20.10
C ALA A 289 2.89 21.11 -19.14
N ALA A 290 1.64 21.13 -19.60
CA ALA A 290 0.47 20.74 -18.81
C ALA A 290 0.52 19.25 -18.43
N GLN A 291 0.94 18.38 -19.35
CA GLN A 291 1.10 16.95 -19.08
C GLN A 291 2.17 16.70 -18.01
N ALA A 292 3.34 17.30 -18.14
CA ALA A 292 4.43 17.15 -17.18
C ALA A 292 4.04 17.69 -15.79
N ARG A 293 3.38 18.85 -15.74
CA ARG A 293 2.86 19.44 -14.50
C ARG A 293 1.83 18.51 -13.85
N GLY A 294 0.89 17.95 -14.63
CA GLY A 294 -0.09 16.99 -14.13
C GLY A 294 0.53 15.71 -13.58
N GLN A 295 1.65 15.24 -14.13
CA GLN A 295 2.42 14.12 -13.58
C GLN A 295 3.03 14.46 -12.22
N ILE A 296 3.62 15.64 -12.07
CA ILE A 296 4.18 16.12 -10.78
C ILE A 296 3.05 16.24 -9.74
N GLU A 297 1.94 16.89 -10.09
CA GLU A 297 0.80 17.08 -9.20
C GLU A 297 0.24 15.75 -8.71
N SER A 298 0.03 14.81 -9.62
CA SER A 298 -0.47 13.46 -9.29
C SER A 298 0.49 12.70 -8.38
N ALA A 299 1.80 12.76 -8.64
CA ALA A 299 2.80 12.07 -7.85
C ALA A 299 2.91 12.64 -6.41
N VAL A 300 2.89 13.97 -6.28
CA VAL A 300 2.95 14.65 -4.98
C VAL A 300 1.68 14.39 -4.17
N LEU A 301 0.51 14.42 -4.82
CA LEU A 301 -0.77 14.10 -4.18
C LEU A 301 -0.78 12.64 -3.67
N GLU A 302 -0.35 11.69 -4.50
CA GLU A 302 -0.28 10.28 -4.13
C GLU A 302 0.76 10.01 -3.02
N TYR A 303 1.89 10.73 -3.01
CA TYR A 303 2.88 10.64 -1.96
C TYR A 303 2.31 11.04 -0.59
N GLY A 304 1.68 12.19 -0.48
CA GLY A 304 1.07 12.62 0.78
C GLY A 304 -0.08 11.69 1.20
N ASN A 305 -0.88 11.18 0.25
CA ASN A 305 -1.90 10.17 0.52
C ASN A 305 -1.28 8.86 1.03
N ALA A 306 -0.14 8.43 0.46
CA ALA A 306 0.56 7.23 0.94
C ALA A 306 0.99 7.38 2.40
N ILE A 307 1.54 8.52 2.80
CA ILE A 307 1.90 8.79 4.20
C ILE A 307 0.66 8.77 5.10
N LYS A 308 -0.42 9.45 4.71
CA LYS A 308 -1.68 9.47 5.49
C LYS A 308 -2.30 8.07 5.65
N ASP A 309 -2.19 7.24 4.64
CA ASP A 309 -2.64 5.84 4.68
C ASP A 309 -1.76 5.00 5.62
N LEU A 310 -0.42 5.16 5.59
CA LEU A 310 0.49 4.50 6.52
C LEU A 310 0.18 4.90 7.97
N VAL A 311 -0.03 6.19 8.22
CA VAL A 311 -0.46 6.72 9.52
C VAL A 311 -1.77 6.06 9.97
N ALA A 312 -2.74 5.88 9.06
CA ALA A 312 -3.99 5.19 9.36
C ALA A 312 -3.79 3.70 9.73
N ALA A 313 -2.68 3.10 9.32
CA ALA A 313 -2.27 1.73 9.66
C ALA A 313 -1.35 1.66 10.90
N ASN A 314 -1.16 2.75 11.63
CA ASN A 314 -0.24 2.87 12.76
C ASN A 314 1.24 2.72 12.37
N ILE A 315 1.61 3.11 11.15
CA ILE A 315 2.99 3.03 10.64
C ILE A 315 3.52 4.44 10.41
N PHE A 316 4.66 4.73 10.98
CA PHE A 316 5.48 5.90 10.68
C PHE A 316 6.65 5.48 9.80
N PRO A 317 6.86 6.07 8.61
CA PRO A 317 7.89 5.62 7.68
C PRO A 317 9.33 5.90 8.14
N GLY A 318 9.54 6.72 9.17
CA GLY A 318 10.86 7.15 9.63
C GLY A 318 11.45 8.21 8.73
N ASP A 319 12.10 7.80 7.66
CA ASP A 319 12.64 8.69 6.64
C ASP A 319 11.61 8.93 5.52
N MET A 320 11.13 10.17 5.37
CA MET A 320 10.13 10.56 4.38
C MET A 320 10.74 11.10 3.06
N LEU A 321 12.01 10.83 2.77
CA LEU A 321 12.63 11.26 1.53
C LEU A 321 11.99 10.58 0.31
N TRP A 322 11.90 11.32 -0.81
CA TRP A 322 11.33 10.83 -2.06
C TRP A 322 11.92 9.51 -2.56
N LYS A 323 13.23 9.30 -2.33
CA LYS A 323 13.96 8.08 -2.74
C LYS A 323 13.46 6.79 -2.08
N ASN A 324 12.75 6.88 -0.95
CA ASN A 324 12.26 5.73 -0.18
C ASN A 324 10.87 5.28 -0.62
N PHE A 325 10.28 6.01 -1.58
CA PHE A 325 9.00 5.70 -2.19
C PHE A 325 9.19 5.34 -3.66
N GLY A 326 8.30 4.48 -4.18
CA GLY A 326 8.30 4.07 -5.57
C GLY A 326 6.94 4.29 -6.22
N VAL A 327 6.99 4.64 -7.51
CA VAL A 327 5.79 4.76 -8.34
C VAL A 327 5.51 3.42 -9.01
N THR A 328 4.32 2.89 -8.80
CA THR A 328 3.85 1.67 -9.44
C THR A 328 3.39 1.94 -10.88
N ARG A 329 3.19 0.88 -11.68
CA ARG A 329 2.68 0.99 -13.07
C ARG A 329 1.33 1.69 -13.19
N ASN A 330 0.55 1.72 -12.11
CA ASN A 330 -0.77 2.35 -12.06
C ASN A 330 -0.73 3.73 -11.39
N GLY A 331 0.46 4.37 -11.31
CA GLY A 331 0.62 5.70 -10.73
C GLY A 331 0.45 5.78 -9.21
N LYS A 332 0.35 4.64 -8.51
CA LYS A 332 0.28 4.63 -7.05
C LYS A 332 1.66 4.76 -6.44
N VAL A 333 1.78 5.59 -5.42
CA VAL A 333 2.99 5.73 -4.64
C VAL A 333 2.95 4.76 -3.46
N VAL A 334 4.01 3.97 -3.32
CA VAL A 334 4.19 3.00 -2.24
C VAL A 334 5.56 3.17 -1.59
N PHE A 335 5.64 2.88 -0.30
CA PHE A 335 6.87 2.91 0.47
C PHE A 335 7.59 1.56 0.37
N TYR A 336 8.92 1.55 0.26
CA TYR A 336 9.70 0.31 0.10
C TYR A 336 10.98 0.24 0.93
N ASP A 337 11.29 1.28 1.72
CA ASP A 337 12.47 1.31 2.59
C ASP A 337 12.06 1.11 4.05
N TYR A 338 12.20 -0.11 4.57
CA TYR A 338 11.62 -0.53 5.84
C TYR A 338 12.59 -0.46 7.02
N ASP A 339 13.83 -0.06 6.83
CA ASP A 339 14.85 -0.12 7.88
C ASP A 339 14.63 0.91 9.00
N GLU A 340 13.84 1.95 8.77
CA GLU A 340 13.53 2.99 9.77
C GLU A 340 12.07 3.07 10.22
N ILE A 341 11.20 2.18 9.72
CA ILE A 341 9.78 2.24 10.11
C ILE A 341 9.59 2.00 11.61
N GLU A 342 8.63 2.72 12.17
CA GLU A 342 8.22 2.59 13.58
C GLU A 342 6.70 2.52 13.70
N TYR A 343 6.20 2.08 14.85
CA TYR A 343 4.81 2.33 15.16
C TYR A 343 4.59 3.83 15.40
N LEU A 344 3.56 4.39 14.77
CA LEU A 344 3.18 5.79 14.99
C LEU A 344 2.96 6.06 16.50
N THR A 345 2.36 5.10 17.20
CA THR A 345 2.08 5.19 18.63
C THR A 345 3.33 5.25 19.49
N ASP A 346 4.47 4.81 18.99
CA ASP A 346 5.73 4.83 19.71
C ASP A 346 6.51 6.14 19.51
N CYS A 347 6.19 6.91 18.44
CA CYS A 347 6.84 8.17 18.12
C CYS A 347 6.30 9.32 18.99
N THR A 348 7.12 10.34 19.21
CA THR A 348 6.76 11.58 19.91
C THR A 348 6.88 12.76 18.96
N PHE A 349 5.75 13.33 18.56
CA PHE A 349 5.70 14.43 17.60
C PHE A 349 5.71 15.78 18.33
N ARG A 350 6.72 16.59 18.05
CA ARG A 350 6.92 17.90 18.70
C ARG A 350 7.27 18.96 17.66
N ARG A 351 7.07 20.22 18.03
CA ARG A 351 7.65 21.36 17.30
C ARG A 351 9.09 21.59 17.75
N ILE A 352 9.91 22.07 16.84
CA ILE A 352 11.23 22.57 17.16
C ILE A 352 11.05 23.77 18.10
N PRO A 353 11.63 23.78 19.30
CA PRO A 353 11.54 24.94 20.18
C PRO A 353 12.16 26.18 19.55
N GLN A 354 11.56 27.33 19.79
CA GLN A 354 12.16 28.58 19.32
C GLN A 354 13.50 28.82 20.03
N ALA A 355 14.50 29.26 19.27
CA ALA A 355 15.79 29.66 19.81
C ALA A 355 15.60 30.83 20.82
N ARG A 356 16.33 30.81 21.91
CA ARG A 356 16.27 31.82 22.96
C ARG A 356 17.28 32.94 22.74
N THR A 357 18.34 32.65 21.98
CA THR A 357 19.44 33.57 21.63
C THR A 357 19.79 33.45 20.15
N GLU A 358 20.40 34.49 19.60
CA GLU A 358 20.93 34.47 18.20
C GLU A 358 22.00 33.38 18.03
N GLU A 359 22.77 33.07 19.10
CA GLU A 359 23.79 32.02 19.08
C GLU A 359 23.13 30.64 18.93
N GLU A 360 22.01 30.37 19.60
CA GLU A 360 21.23 29.15 19.41
C GLU A 360 20.64 29.05 18.00
N GLU A 361 20.16 30.16 17.42
CA GLU A 361 19.58 30.20 16.09
C GLU A 361 20.61 29.97 14.99
N LEU A 362 21.82 30.48 15.17
CA LEU A 362 22.94 30.32 14.24
C LEU A 362 23.75 29.02 14.46
N SER A 363 23.49 28.32 15.57
CA SER A 363 24.15 27.06 15.89
C SER A 363 23.75 25.98 14.91
N GLY A 364 24.72 25.25 14.36
CA GLY A 364 24.48 24.02 13.59
C GLY A 364 24.06 22.83 14.44
N GLU A 365 24.06 22.97 15.77
CA GLU A 365 23.70 21.92 16.71
C GLU A 365 22.34 22.18 17.36
N ALA A 366 21.61 21.10 17.69
CA ALA A 366 20.31 21.22 18.33
C ALA A 366 20.48 21.76 19.78
N TRP A 367 19.95 22.98 20.05
CA TRP A 367 19.94 23.60 21.39
C TRP A 367 18.88 23.00 22.33
N TYR A 368 18.15 22.02 21.88
CA TYR A 368 17.09 21.34 22.60
C TYR A 368 17.36 19.85 22.70
N ARG A 369 16.80 19.22 23.73
CA ARG A 369 16.95 17.78 23.93
C ARG A 369 16.13 17.01 22.87
N VAL A 370 16.78 16.11 22.18
CA VAL A 370 16.16 15.19 21.21
C VAL A 370 16.19 13.79 21.79
N GLY A 371 15.02 13.17 21.95
CA GLY A 371 14.89 11.78 22.32
C GLY A 371 14.96 10.85 21.09
N PRO A 372 15.22 9.55 21.27
CA PRO A 372 15.43 8.62 20.17
C PRO A 372 14.18 8.40 19.28
N ARG A 373 12.99 8.78 19.77
CA ARG A 373 11.72 8.67 19.05
C ARG A 373 11.01 10.01 18.85
N ASP A 374 11.74 11.10 19.04
CA ASP A 374 11.23 12.43 18.78
C ASP A 374 11.23 12.70 17.27
N VAL A 375 10.11 13.21 16.79
CA VAL A 375 9.91 13.58 15.39
C VAL A 375 9.47 15.04 15.33
N PHE A 376 10.10 15.81 14.46
CA PHE A 376 9.82 17.22 14.21
C PHE A 376 9.31 17.37 12.77
N PRO A 377 7.97 17.33 12.54
CA PRO A 377 7.43 17.30 11.18
C PRO A 377 7.81 18.48 10.31
N GLU A 378 8.01 19.66 10.88
CA GLU A 378 8.47 20.84 10.14
C GLU A 378 9.87 20.66 9.53
N SER A 379 10.71 19.79 10.09
CA SER A 379 12.05 19.49 9.56
C SER A 379 12.03 18.76 8.21
N PHE A 380 10.88 18.23 7.79
CA PHE A 380 10.75 17.59 6.48
C PHE A 380 10.67 18.62 5.33
N ALA A 381 10.18 19.83 5.61
CA ALA A 381 9.96 20.84 4.57
C ALA A 381 11.19 21.17 3.72
N PRO A 382 12.40 21.40 4.26
CA PRO A 382 13.59 21.71 3.45
C PRO A 382 13.92 20.60 2.45
N PHE A 383 13.68 19.34 2.78
CA PHE A 383 14.00 18.20 1.92
C PHE A 383 12.91 17.92 0.88
N LEU A 384 11.66 18.26 1.18
CA LEU A 384 10.50 17.93 0.33
C LEU A 384 10.10 19.08 -0.58
N LEU A 385 10.27 20.33 -0.15
CA LEU A 385 9.65 21.51 -0.78
C LEU A 385 10.64 22.39 -1.55
N GLY A 386 11.76 21.86 -2.00
CA GLY A 386 12.77 22.60 -2.77
C GLY A 386 12.27 23.09 -4.15
N ASN A 387 11.43 22.29 -4.81
CA ASN A 387 10.84 22.66 -6.11
C ASN A 387 9.53 23.44 -5.89
N GLU A 388 9.30 24.50 -6.69
CA GLU A 388 8.14 25.39 -6.54
C GLU A 388 6.81 24.68 -6.83
N VAL A 389 6.72 23.89 -7.91
CA VAL A 389 5.50 23.14 -8.26
C VAL A 389 5.17 22.11 -7.19
N VAL A 390 6.17 21.39 -6.70
CA VAL A 390 6.00 20.44 -5.60
C VAL A 390 5.50 21.13 -4.34
N ARG A 391 6.10 22.28 -4.00
CA ARG A 391 5.72 23.07 -2.82
C ARG A 391 4.28 23.54 -2.89
N GLU A 392 3.85 24.08 -4.03
CA GLU A 392 2.47 24.52 -4.23
C GLU A 392 1.48 23.38 -4.00
N VAL A 393 1.68 22.25 -4.67
CA VAL A 393 0.79 21.08 -4.56
C VAL A 393 0.80 20.50 -3.16
N PHE A 394 1.99 20.32 -2.57
CA PHE A 394 2.13 19.73 -1.25
C PHE A 394 1.45 20.60 -0.18
N LEU A 395 1.69 21.91 -0.17
CA LEU A 395 1.09 22.81 0.81
C LEU A 395 -0.43 22.94 0.62
N LYS A 396 -0.92 22.84 -0.60
CA LYS A 396 -2.36 22.85 -0.88
C LYS A 396 -3.08 21.62 -0.30
N HIS A 397 -2.47 20.43 -0.35
CA HIS A 397 -3.16 19.17 -0.03
C HIS A 397 -2.63 18.45 1.21
N HIS A 398 -1.41 18.74 1.63
CA HIS A 398 -0.67 17.98 2.64
C HIS A 398 0.08 18.86 3.65
N ALA A 399 -0.25 20.15 3.77
CA ALA A 399 0.37 21.04 4.76
C ALA A 399 0.24 20.51 6.19
N ASP A 400 -0.81 19.75 6.47
CA ASP A 400 -1.05 19.09 7.76
C ASP A 400 0.06 18.09 8.15
N LEU A 401 0.75 17.49 7.19
CA LEU A 401 1.87 16.58 7.44
C LEU A 401 3.10 17.28 8.05
N LEU A 402 3.19 18.59 7.93
CA LEU A 402 4.25 19.40 8.55
C LEU A 402 3.88 19.88 9.96
N ASP A 403 2.67 19.60 10.43
CA ASP A 403 2.22 20.02 11.77
C ASP A 403 2.16 18.82 12.73
N PRO A 404 2.88 18.85 13.87
CA PRO A 404 2.77 17.83 14.91
C PRO A 404 1.34 17.54 15.38
N ALA A 405 0.43 18.52 15.28
CA ALA A 405 -0.97 18.36 15.67
C ALA A 405 -1.68 17.26 14.87
N PHE A 406 -1.40 17.14 13.57
CA PHE A 406 -1.94 16.06 12.74
C PHE A 406 -1.52 14.69 13.29
N TRP A 407 -0.23 14.49 13.51
CA TRP A 407 0.35 13.21 13.95
C TRP A 407 -0.14 12.81 15.35
N ASN A 408 -0.12 13.76 16.29
CA ASN A 408 -0.59 13.53 17.65
C ASN A 408 -2.09 13.18 17.69
N SER A 409 -2.92 13.90 16.92
CA SER A 409 -4.35 13.60 16.81
C SER A 409 -4.61 12.19 16.27
N ARG A 410 -3.81 11.74 15.27
CA ARG A 410 -3.92 10.37 14.74
C ARG A 410 -3.47 9.32 15.74
N LYS A 411 -2.35 9.57 16.41
CA LYS A 411 -1.82 8.72 17.48
C LYS A 411 -2.83 8.55 18.62
N GLU A 412 -3.37 9.64 19.15
CA GLU A 412 -4.37 9.62 20.23
C GLU A 412 -5.60 8.78 19.86
N ARG A 413 -6.10 8.94 18.63
CA ARG A 413 -7.23 8.15 18.15
C ARG A 413 -6.91 6.66 18.04
N ILE A 414 -5.71 6.30 17.59
CA ILE A 414 -5.28 4.90 17.50
C ILE A 414 -5.12 4.30 18.91
N VAL A 415 -4.50 5.02 19.84
CA VAL A 415 -4.37 4.61 21.25
C VAL A 415 -5.75 4.42 21.91
N ALA A 416 -6.72 5.26 21.54
CA ALA A 416 -8.12 5.11 21.98
C ALA A 416 -8.87 3.95 21.27
N GLY A 417 -8.18 3.12 20.48
CA GLY A 417 -8.76 1.97 19.78
C GLY A 417 -9.49 2.31 18.49
N HIS A 418 -9.37 3.54 17.98
CA HIS A 418 -10.00 3.91 16.72
C HIS A 418 -9.22 3.36 15.52
N VAL A 419 -9.88 2.51 14.74
CA VAL A 419 -9.36 2.03 13.45
C VAL A 419 -9.84 2.96 12.34
N HIS A 420 -8.92 3.69 11.73
CA HIS A 420 -9.25 4.59 10.62
C HIS A 420 -9.70 3.81 9.38
N ASP A 421 -10.73 4.34 8.72
CA ASP A 421 -11.15 3.81 7.42
C ASP A 421 -10.24 4.36 6.32
N VAL A 422 -9.82 3.47 5.42
CA VAL A 422 -9.08 3.81 4.21
C VAL A 422 -9.86 3.29 3.02
N PHE A 423 -10.24 4.20 2.14
CA PHE A 423 -11.02 3.88 0.95
C PHE A 423 -10.13 3.94 -0.29
N PRO A 424 -10.25 2.97 -1.21
CA PRO A 424 -9.48 2.97 -2.47
C PRO A 424 -10.05 3.91 -3.53
N TYR A 425 -10.99 4.76 -3.16
CA TYR A 425 -11.65 5.72 -4.03
C TYR A 425 -11.80 7.08 -3.33
N ASP A 426 -11.92 8.14 -4.12
CA ASP A 426 -12.03 9.52 -3.63
C ASP A 426 -13.22 9.66 -2.66
N PRO A 427 -13.00 10.25 -1.47
CA PRO A 427 -14.06 10.56 -0.51
C PRO A 427 -15.24 11.35 -1.10
N GLU A 428 -15.01 12.22 -2.07
CA GLU A 428 -16.05 13.00 -2.74
C GLU A 428 -17.00 12.14 -3.60
N ARG A 429 -16.59 10.94 -3.96
CA ARG A 429 -17.44 9.98 -4.69
C ARG A 429 -18.46 9.29 -3.78
N ARG A 430 -18.30 9.36 -2.48
CA ARG A 430 -19.16 8.69 -1.51
C ARG A 430 -20.55 9.33 -1.51
N PHE A 431 -21.59 8.53 -1.54
CA PHE A 431 -22.97 9.02 -1.55
C PHE A 431 -23.30 9.88 -0.35
N ALA A 432 -22.75 9.58 0.81
CA ALA A 432 -22.91 10.40 2.01
C ALA A 432 -22.35 11.83 1.86
N ARG A 433 -21.33 12.02 1.02
CA ARG A 433 -20.77 13.34 0.71
C ARG A 433 -21.59 14.07 -0.35
N ARG A 434 -22.01 13.36 -1.42
CA ARG A 434 -22.73 13.94 -2.54
C ARG A 434 -24.17 14.37 -2.22
N HIS A 435 -24.84 13.60 -1.34
CA HIS A 435 -26.27 13.78 -1.10
C HIS A 435 -26.58 14.29 0.32
N GLY A 436 -25.57 14.62 1.12
CA GLY A 436 -25.72 14.91 2.54
C GLY A 436 -26.20 13.66 3.30
N HIS A 437 -26.37 13.80 4.61
CA HIS A 437 -27.07 12.76 5.38
C HIS A 437 -28.58 12.89 5.08
N VAL A 438 -29.07 12.20 4.05
CA VAL A 438 -30.50 11.96 3.92
C VAL A 438 -30.88 11.05 5.09
N SER A 439 -31.43 11.64 6.15
CA SER A 439 -32.12 10.85 7.16
C SER A 439 -33.20 10.05 6.43
N PRO A 440 -33.25 8.72 6.59
CA PRO A 440 -34.33 7.93 6.00
C PRO A 440 -35.67 8.52 6.44
N PRO A 441 -36.69 8.56 5.57
CA PRO A 441 -38.02 8.95 6.01
C PRO A 441 -38.36 8.13 7.24
N ALA A 442 -38.88 8.77 8.29
CA ALA A 442 -39.32 8.09 9.49
C ALA A 442 -40.21 6.93 9.07
N ALA A 443 -39.84 5.71 9.44
CA ALA A 443 -40.66 4.56 9.14
C ALA A 443 -42.05 4.86 9.68
N SER A 444 -43.05 4.96 8.79
CA SER A 444 -44.44 5.08 9.19
C SER A 444 -44.71 3.97 10.17
N ALA A 445 -45.07 4.31 11.39
CA ALA A 445 -45.43 3.35 12.41
C ALA A 445 -46.48 2.39 11.83
N PRO A 446 -46.34 1.08 12.00
CA PRO A 446 -47.38 0.15 11.54
C PRO A 446 -48.68 0.54 12.23
N ALA A 447 -49.71 0.82 11.44
CA ALA A 447 -51.04 1.10 11.93
C ALA A 447 -51.41 -0.05 12.90
N ARG A 448 -51.56 0.24 14.18
CA ARG A 448 -52.11 -0.66 15.14
C ARG A 448 -53.52 -0.99 14.66
N ARG A 449 -53.74 -2.18 14.08
CA ARG A 449 -55.05 -2.79 13.94
C ARG A 449 -55.62 -2.94 15.33
N ALA A 450 -56.58 -2.11 15.67
CA ALA A 450 -57.42 -2.30 16.82
C ALA A 450 -58.15 -3.63 16.66
N LEU A 451 -57.73 -4.64 17.41
CA LEU A 451 -58.54 -5.81 17.70
C LEU A 451 -59.63 -5.33 18.66
N ALA A 452 -60.77 -4.98 18.09
CA ALA A 452 -61.99 -4.80 18.87
C ALA A 452 -62.36 -6.14 19.49
N THR A 453 -62.40 -6.14 20.79
CA THR A 453 -63.02 -7.15 21.66
C THR A 453 -64.45 -7.44 21.24
N ALA A 454 -64.71 -8.70 20.88
CA ALA A 454 -66.05 -9.28 20.90
C ALA A 454 -66.03 -10.36 21.97
N GLN A 455 -66.20 -9.96 23.23
CA GLN A 455 -66.81 -10.77 24.21
C GLN A 455 -68.28 -10.29 24.28
N GLU A 456 -69.20 -11.22 23.99
CA GLU A 456 -70.43 -11.46 24.75
C GLU A 456 -71.32 -12.38 23.94
N GLY A 457 -71.74 -13.46 24.57
CA GLY A 457 -73.04 -14.03 24.27
C GLY A 457 -73.11 -15.53 23.96
N LYS A 458 -73.15 -16.30 25.02
CA LYS A 458 -73.77 -17.62 25.29
C LYS A 458 -72.84 -18.82 25.36
#